data_d417e7aacc12d56cca8c7f7f542c8d20
#
_entry.id   d417e7aacc12d56cca8c7f7f542c8d20
#
_cell.length_a   1.000
_cell.length_b   1.000
_cell.length_c   1.000
_cell.angle_alpha   90.00
_cell.angle_beta   90.00
_cell.angle_gamma   90.00
#
_symmetry.space_group_name_H-M   'P 1'
#
loop_
_entity.id
_entity.type
_entity.pdbx_description
1 polymer ?
#
loop_
_entity_poly.entity_id
_entity_poly.type
_entity_poly.pdbx_seq_one_letter_code
_entity_poly.pdbx_strand_id
1 'polypeptide(L)'
;MKIVIVGIGKVGRALAEHLSKEGHDVAVIDNRPGIAERLAEELDVLGIEGNGAAYTVQQQARAGQADLVIAATDGDEVNMIACMTAKKLGAKNTIARVRSAEYEGQLRFMQQEMGLSLSINPERETARDIARILRFPAVAKVETFAKGRVE
;
A
#
# COMPACT_ATOMS: atom_id res chain seq x y z
N MET A 1 1.07 -13.50 7.94
CA MET A 1 -0.13 -12.64 7.69
C MET A 1 -0.61 -12.88 6.27
N LYS A 2 -1.91 -12.67 6.01
CA LYS A 2 -2.45 -12.61 4.64
C LYS A 2 -2.44 -11.17 4.16
N ILE A 3 -1.75 -10.90 3.05
CA ILE A 3 -1.54 -9.54 2.53
C ILE A 3 -1.96 -9.50 1.05
N VAL A 4 -2.73 -8.50 0.68
CA VAL A 4 -3.08 -8.24 -0.73
C VAL A 4 -2.46 -6.93 -1.16
N ILE A 5 -1.73 -6.94 -2.28
CA ILE A 5 -1.10 -5.76 -2.86
C ILE A 5 -1.77 -5.44 -4.19
N VAL A 6 -2.30 -4.24 -4.33
CA VAL A 6 -2.92 -3.73 -5.55
C VAL A 6 -1.96 -2.78 -6.26
N GLY A 7 -1.56 -3.14 -7.47
CA GLY A 7 -0.57 -2.43 -8.27
C GLY A 7 0.84 -2.98 -8.10
N ILE A 8 1.40 -3.55 -9.18
CA ILE A 8 2.75 -4.12 -9.25
C ILE A 8 3.70 -3.13 -9.97
N GLY A 9 3.66 -1.86 -9.56
CA GLY A 9 4.66 -0.86 -9.91
C GLY A 9 5.92 -1.05 -9.06
N LYS A 10 6.85 -0.09 -9.10
CA LYS A 10 8.12 -0.17 -8.34
C LYS A 10 7.89 -0.46 -6.85
N VAL A 11 6.94 0.25 -6.23
CA VAL A 11 6.63 0.10 -4.80
C VAL A 11 5.96 -1.24 -4.52
N GLY A 12 4.90 -1.58 -5.27
CA GLY A 12 4.15 -2.81 -5.03
C GLY A 12 4.98 -4.08 -5.28
N ARG A 13 5.85 -4.08 -6.32
CA ARG A 13 6.79 -5.17 -6.56
C ARG A 13 7.78 -5.33 -5.40
N ALA A 14 8.42 -4.23 -4.96
CA ALA A 14 9.36 -4.28 -3.85
C ALA A 14 8.70 -4.79 -2.56
N LEU A 15 7.46 -4.37 -2.28
CA LEU A 15 6.69 -4.87 -1.14
C LEU A 15 6.41 -6.38 -1.27
N ALA A 16 5.97 -6.85 -2.45
CA ALA A 16 5.71 -8.27 -2.68
C ALA A 16 6.96 -9.12 -2.46
N GLU A 17 8.11 -8.68 -2.98
CA GLU A 17 9.40 -9.37 -2.80
C GLU A 17 9.82 -9.44 -1.33
N HIS A 18 9.71 -8.37 -0.57
CA HIS A 18 10.08 -8.36 0.84
C HIS A 18 9.14 -9.21 1.70
N LEU A 19 7.83 -9.00 1.54
CA LEU A 19 6.83 -9.68 2.35
C LEU A 19 6.73 -11.18 2.07
N SER A 20 6.91 -11.59 0.82
CA SER A 20 7.01 -13.02 0.45
C SER A 20 8.25 -13.68 1.09
N LYS A 21 9.42 -13.01 1.05
CA LYS A 21 10.65 -13.51 1.69
C LYS A 21 10.54 -13.61 3.22
N GLU A 22 9.70 -12.78 3.84
CA GLU A 22 9.40 -12.85 5.28
C GLU A 22 8.38 -13.95 5.63
N GLY A 23 7.91 -14.74 4.64
CA GLY A 23 7.00 -15.86 4.84
C GLY A 23 5.54 -15.43 5.02
N HIS A 24 5.15 -14.27 4.48
CA HIS A 24 3.76 -13.86 4.45
C HIS A 24 3.02 -14.48 3.26
N ASP A 25 1.72 -14.77 3.41
CA ASP A 25 0.81 -15.21 2.36
C ASP A 25 0.40 -13.97 1.55
N VAL A 26 1.02 -13.79 0.38
CA VAL A 26 0.90 -12.58 -0.44
C VAL A 26 0.10 -12.86 -1.71
N ALA A 27 -0.93 -12.04 -1.96
CA ALA A 27 -1.59 -11.95 -3.26
C ALA A 27 -1.30 -10.59 -3.89
N VAL A 28 -1.14 -10.56 -5.22
CA VAL A 28 -0.87 -9.34 -5.99
C VAL A 28 -1.92 -9.18 -7.09
N ILE A 29 -2.36 -7.94 -7.31
CA ILE A 29 -3.32 -7.58 -8.35
C ILE A 29 -2.72 -6.49 -9.23
N ASP A 30 -2.76 -6.69 -10.56
CA ASP A 30 -2.39 -5.65 -11.52
C ASP A 30 -3.30 -5.73 -12.76
N ASN A 31 -3.64 -4.59 -13.34
CA ASN A 31 -4.49 -4.54 -14.52
C ASN A 31 -3.74 -4.68 -15.85
N ARG A 32 -2.43 -4.69 -15.83
CA ARG A 32 -1.60 -4.87 -17.03
C ARG A 32 -1.43 -6.36 -17.32
N PRO A 33 -1.69 -6.78 -18.58
CA PRO A 33 -1.64 -8.18 -18.94
C PRO A 33 -0.30 -8.86 -18.60
N GLY A 34 -0.38 -10.04 -17.99
CA GLY A 34 0.77 -10.90 -17.69
C GLY A 34 1.72 -10.38 -16.60
N ILE A 35 1.49 -9.22 -16.00
CA ILE A 35 2.38 -8.69 -14.95
C ILE A 35 2.24 -9.47 -13.64
N ALA A 36 1.01 -9.75 -13.23
CA ALA A 36 0.74 -10.48 -12.00
C ALA A 36 1.18 -11.95 -12.12
N GLU A 37 0.96 -12.56 -13.28
CA GLU A 37 1.36 -13.94 -13.59
C GLU A 37 2.88 -14.10 -13.55
N ARG A 38 3.63 -13.22 -14.22
CA ARG A 38 5.09 -13.25 -14.19
C ARG A 38 5.65 -13.08 -12.76
N LEU A 39 5.05 -12.21 -11.96
CA LEU A 39 5.51 -12.04 -10.58
C LEU A 39 5.22 -13.31 -9.74
N ALA A 40 4.10 -13.98 -9.99
CA ALA A 40 3.78 -15.25 -9.34
C ALA A 40 4.72 -16.39 -9.75
N GLU A 41 5.27 -16.38 -10.97
CA GLU A 41 6.31 -17.33 -11.40
C GLU A 41 7.67 -17.06 -10.73
N GLU A 42 7.98 -15.81 -10.42
CA GLU A 42 9.25 -15.38 -9.79
C GLU A 42 9.23 -15.53 -8.26
N LEU A 43 8.07 -15.37 -7.65
CA LEU A 43 7.88 -15.34 -6.20
C LEU A 43 6.76 -16.30 -5.79
N ASP A 44 6.81 -16.76 -4.55
CA ASP A 44 5.70 -17.54 -3.96
C ASP A 44 4.53 -16.62 -3.58
N VAL A 45 3.81 -16.12 -4.58
CA VAL A 45 2.66 -15.22 -4.43
C VAL A 45 1.50 -15.60 -5.36
N LEU A 46 0.28 -15.27 -4.97
CA LEU A 46 -0.89 -15.43 -5.83
C LEU A 46 -1.02 -14.22 -6.78
N GLY A 47 -0.85 -14.42 -8.09
CA GLY A 47 -1.02 -13.39 -9.10
C GLY A 47 -2.45 -13.32 -9.65
N ILE A 48 -3.05 -12.13 -9.69
CA ILE A 48 -4.39 -11.89 -10.25
C ILE A 48 -4.34 -10.71 -11.21
N GLU A 49 -4.76 -10.95 -12.45
CA GLU A 49 -4.89 -9.90 -13.45
C GLU A 49 -6.27 -9.23 -13.33
N GLY A 50 -6.30 -7.91 -13.24
CA GLY A 50 -7.54 -7.16 -13.24
C GLY A 50 -7.46 -5.80 -12.54
N ASN A 51 -8.58 -5.09 -12.58
CA ASN A 51 -8.72 -3.81 -11.88
C ASN A 51 -8.85 -4.05 -10.37
N GLY A 52 -7.84 -3.66 -9.61
CA GLY A 52 -7.80 -3.84 -8.16
C GLY A 52 -8.85 -3.05 -7.36
N ALA A 53 -9.52 -2.08 -7.97
CA ALA A 53 -10.68 -1.42 -7.36
C ALA A 53 -11.99 -2.21 -7.55
N ALA A 54 -12.01 -3.21 -8.46
CA ALA A 54 -13.20 -3.98 -8.74
C ALA A 54 -13.45 -5.06 -7.66
N TYR A 55 -14.69 -5.10 -7.19
CA TYR A 55 -15.16 -6.05 -6.18
C TYR A 55 -14.85 -7.52 -6.53
N THR A 56 -15.13 -7.94 -7.76
CA THR A 56 -14.94 -9.31 -8.22
C THR A 56 -13.46 -9.73 -8.24
N VAL A 57 -12.57 -8.83 -8.65
CA VAL A 57 -11.12 -9.05 -8.66
C VAL A 57 -10.57 -9.18 -7.23
N GLN A 58 -11.04 -8.33 -6.32
CA GLN A 58 -10.66 -8.42 -4.91
C GLN A 58 -11.19 -9.67 -4.21
N GLN A 59 -12.36 -10.18 -4.62
CA GLN A 59 -12.85 -11.47 -4.13
C GLN A 59 -11.95 -12.63 -4.57
N GLN A 60 -11.46 -12.63 -5.82
CA GLN A 60 -10.50 -13.62 -6.31
C GLN A 60 -9.19 -13.58 -5.49
N ALA A 61 -8.73 -12.39 -5.12
CA ALA A 61 -7.58 -12.18 -4.25
C ALA A 61 -7.86 -12.47 -2.76
N ARG A 62 -9.08 -12.85 -2.41
CA ARG A 62 -9.52 -13.08 -1.03
C ARG A 62 -9.27 -11.86 -0.11
N ALA A 63 -9.41 -10.65 -0.65
CA ALA A 63 -9.15 -9.41 0.09
C ALA A 63 -9.97 -9.31 1.39
N GLY A 64 -11.19 -9.85 1.41
CA GLY A 64 -12.03 -9.88 2.62
C GLY A 64 -11.47 -10.72 3.78
N GLN A 65 -10.49 -11.58 3.52
CA GLN A 65 -9.82 -12.39 4.55
C GLN A 65 -8.41 -11.87 4.87
N ALA A 66 -8.00 -10.78 4.23
CA ALA A 66 -6.67 -10.22 4.39
C ALA A 66 -6.51 -9.52 5.75
N ASP A 67 -5.35 -9.71 6.36
CA ASP A 67 -4.93 -8.92 7.52
C ASP A 67 -4.60 -7.49 7.10
N LEU A 68 -4.09 -7.34 5.85
CA LEU A 68 -3.68 -6.06 5.29
C LEU A 68 -3.89 -6.03 3.77
N VAL A 69 -4.49 -4.95 3.27
CA VAL A 69 -4.55 -4.62 1.85
C VAL A 69 -3.77 -3.34 1.60
N ILE A 70 -2.82 -3.37 0.67
CA ILE A 70 -1.99 -2.23 0.28
C ILE A 70 -2.30 -1.86 -1.16
N ALA A 71 -2.81 -0.66 -1.41
CA ALA A 71 -3.04 -0.16 -2.75
C ALA A 71 -1.95 0.85 -3.13
N ALA A 72 -1.14 0.50 -4.14
CA ALA A 72 0.06 1.23 -4.57
C ALA A 72 0.13 1.39 -6.09
N THR A 73 -1.02 1.56 -6.75
CA THR A 73 -1.09 1.88 -8.19
C THR A 73 -0.65 3.33 -8.46
N ASP A 74 -0.64 3.73 -9.72
CA ASP A 74 -0.30 5.11 -10.09
C ASP A 74 -1.47 6.10 -9.91
N GLY A 75 -2.69 5.62 -9.67
CA GLY A 75 -3.89 6.45 -9.45
C GLY A 75 -4.28 6.52 -7.99
N ASP A 76 -4.27 7.71 -7.40
CA ASP A 76 -4.66 7.94 -6.02
C ASP A 76 -6.11 7.53 -5.75
N GLU A 77 -7.02 7.85 -6.69
CA GLU A 77 -8.44 7.50 -6.63
C GLU A 77 -8.64 5.98 -6.66
N VAL A 78 -7.91 5.29 -7.54
CA VAL A 78 -7.94 3.83 -7.62
C VAL A 78 -7.48 3.21 -6.31
N ASN A 79 -6.41 3.74 -5.70
CA ASN A 79 -5.89 3.26 -4.43
C ASN A 79 -6.89 3.46 -3.29
N MET A 80 -7.55 4.60 -3.25
CA MET A 80 -8.60 4.88 -2.26
C MET A 80 -9.80 3.96 -2.43
N ILE A 81 -10.33 3.81 -3.66
CA ILE A 81 -11.46 2.92 -3.94
C ILE A 81 -11.11 1.47 -3.64
N ALA A 82 -9.91 1.03 -4.03
CA ALA A 82 -9.46 -0.34 -3.73
C ALA A 82 -9.44 -0.63 -2.22
N CYS A 83 -8.92 0.29 -1.42
CA CYS A 83 -8.91 0.14 0.04
C CYS A 83 -10.31 0.14 0.65
N MET A 84 -11.21 1.01 0.16
CA MET A 84 -12.61 1.03 0.59
C MET A 84 -13.33 -0.28 0.27
N THR A 85 -13.17 -0.78 -0.95
CA THR A 85 -13.75 -2.06 -1.38
C THR A 85 -13.23 -3.21 -0.52
N ALA A 86 -11.92 -3.28 -0.29
CA ALA A 86 -11.29 -4.28 0.57
C ALA A 86 -11.86 -4.23 2.00
N LYS A 87 -11.98 -3.04 2.56
CA LYS A 87 -12.53 -2.84 3.90
C LYS A 87 -13.98 -3.32 4.01
N LYS A 88 -14.80 -3.01 3.02
CA LYS A 88 -16.20 -3.47 2.95
C LYS A 88 -16.31 -4.99 2.74
N LEU A 89 -15.35 -5.60 2.08
CA LEU A 89 -15.24 -7.06 1.96
C LEU A 89 -14.85 -7.76 3.27
N GLY A 90 -14.24 -7.04 4.23
CA GLY A 90 -13.84 -7.58 5.52
C GLY A 90 -12.35 -7.50 5.85
N ALA A 91 -11.52 -6.88 5.01
CA ALA A 91 -10.10 -6.67 5.30
C ALA A 91 -9.90 -5.98 6.66
N LYS A 92 -8.96 -6.48 7.48
CA LYS A 92 -8.72 -5.93 8.81
C LYS A 92 -8.13 -4.52 8.74
N ASN A 93 -7.12 -4.34 7.88
CA ASN A 93 -6.43 -3.06 7.69
C ASN A 93 -6.23 -2.76 6.22
N THR A 94 -6.18 -1.47 5.88
CA THR A 94 -5.95 -1.00 4.52
C THR A 94 -4.97 0.15 4.50
N ILE A 95 -4.06 0.17 3.52
CA ILE A 95 -3.10 1.26 3.29
C ILE A 95 -3.23 1.72 1.85
N ALA A 96 -3.55 2.99 1.64
CA ALA A 96 -3.58 3.60 0.32
C ALA A 96 -2.36 4.51 0.11
N ARG A 97 -1.68 4.35 -1.02
CA ARG A 97 -0.72 5.33 -1.50
C ARG A 97 -1.47 6.51 -2.10
N VAL A 98 -1.31 7.70 -1.51
CA VAL A 98 -1.93 8.95 -1.97
C VAL A 98 -0.84 10.02 -2.06
N ARG A 99 -0.59 10.53 -3.26
CA ARG A 99 0.49 11.47 -3.56
C ARG A 99 0.01 12.90 -3.69
N SER A 100 -1.21 13.08 -4.22
CA SER A 100 -1.76 14.40 -4.47
C SER A 100 -2.05 15.16 -3.18
N ALA A 101 -1.53 16.38 -3.09
CA ALA A 101 -1.85 17.30 -1.99
C ALA A 101 -3.33 17.71 -1.98
N GLU A 102 -4.01 17.57 -3.11
CA GLU A 102 -5.43 17.88 -3.24
C GLU A 102 -6.30 17.03 -2.31
N TYR A 103 -5.91 15.78 -2.07
CA TYR A 103 -6.63 14.86 -1.19
C TYR A 103 -6.25 15.00 0.30
N GLU A 104 -5.22 15.77 0.64
CA GLU A 104 -4.68 15.84 2.01
C GLU A 104 -5.75 16.27 3.03
N GLY A 105 -6.60 17.23 2.68
CA GLY A 105 -7.72 17.68 3.51
C GLY A 105 -8.86 16.68 3.65
N GLN A 106 -9.02 15.80 2.65
CA GLN A 106 -10.09 14.80 2.61
C GLN A 106 -9.70 13.48 3.27
N LEU A 107 -8.40 13.19 3.42
CA LEU A 107 -7.91 11.91 3.94
C LEU A 107 -8.45 11.60 5.35
N ARG A 108 -8.59 12.61 6.23
CA ARG A 108 -9.15 12.42 7.56
C ARG A 108 -10.62 11.98 7.51
N PHE A 109 -11.41 12.62 6.65
CA PHE A 109 -12.79 12.26 6.40
C PHE A 109 -12.89 10.84 5.85
N MET A 110 -12.06 10.49 4.85
CA MET A 110 -12.03 9.18 4.25
C MET A 110 -11.62 8.08 5.23
N GLN A 111 -10.70 8.37 6.14
CA GLN A 111 -10.31 7.43 7.20
C GLN A 111 -11.48 7.12 8.14
N GLN A 112 -12.23 8.13 8.54
CA GLN A 112 -13.33 7.98 9.50
C GLN A 112 -14.57 7.33 8.86
N GLU A 113 -14.99 7.84 7.69
CA GLU A 113 -16.26 7.44 7.07
C GLU A 113 -16.13 6.21 6.17
N MET A 114 -14.99 6.04 5.52
CA MET A 114 -14.78 4.99 4.50
C MET A 114 -13.92 3.82 4.98
N GLY A 115 -13.45 3.89 6.23
CA GLY A 115 -12.66 2.81 6.84
C GLY A 115 -11.26 2.63 6.24
N LEU A 116 -10.68 3.69 5.65
CA LEU A 116 -9.28 3.69 5.25
C LEU A 116 -8.40 3.73 6.50
N SER A 117 -7.59 2.70 6.72
CA SER A 117 -6.80 2.60 7.95
C SER A 117 -5.62 3.57 7.95
N LEU A 118 -4.93 3.71 6.81
CA LEU A 118 -3.78 4.59 6.66
C LEU A 118 -3.65 5.06 5.20
N SER A 119 -3.18 6.29 5.01
CA SER A 119 -2.67 6.79 3.73
C SER A 119 -1.19 7.11 3.86
N ILE A 120 -0.41 6.79 2.84
CA ILE A 120 1.02 7.08 2.78
C ILE A 120 1.39 7.80 1.48
N ASN A 121 2.35 8.69 1.57
CA ASN A 121 3.02 9.31 0.43
C ASN A 121 4.51 9.00 0.53
N PRO A 122 4.99 7.89 -0.08
CA PRO A 122 6.37 7.45 0.07
C PRO A 122 7.39 8.49 -0.38
N GLU A 123 7.08 9.24 -1.42
CA GLU A 123 7.94 10.30 -1.95
C GLU A 123 8.13 11.43 -0.93
N ARG A 124 7.07 11.84 -0.27
CA ARG A 124 7.10 12.88 0.76
C ARG A 124 7.82 12.43 2.02
N GLU A 125 7.58 11.21 2.46
CA GLU A 125 8.28 10.64 3.62
C GLU A 125 9.79 10.50 3.35
N THR A 126 10.16 9.99 2.17
CA THR A 126 11.58 9.92 1.75
C THR A 126 12.21 11.31 1.70
N ALA A 127 11.53 12.31 1.13
CA ALA A 127 12.03 13.68 1.08
C ALA A 127 12.23 14.28 2.48
N ARG A 128 11.32 13.99 3.42
CA ARG A 128 11.44 14.41 4.82
C ARG A 128 12.64 13.75 5.51
N ASP A 129 12.84 12.46 5.29
CA ASP A 129 13.98 11.73 5.85
C ASP A 129 15.31 12.26 5.31
N ILE A 130 15.40 12.52 4.00
CA ILE A 130 16.58 13.14 3.39
C ILE A 130 16.81 14.54 3.98
N ALA A 131 15.78 15.37 4.09
CA ALA A 131 15.91 16.71 4.66
C ALA A 131 16.37 16.67 6.13
N ARG A 132 15.91 15.66 6.89
CA ARG A 132 16.35 15.44 8.28
C ARG A 132 17.82 15.04 8.37
N ILE A 133 18.27 14.11 7.53
CA ILE A 133 19.69 13.69 7.47
C ILE A 133 20.59 14.89 7.10
N LEU A 134 20.16 15.72 6.15
CA LEU A 134 20.91 16.92 5.75
C LEU A 134 20.98 17.99 6.86
N ARG A 135 19.94 18.06 7.71
CA ARG A 135 19.93 18.97 8.87
C ARG A 135 20.89 18.52 9.96
N PHE A 136 21.10 17.21 10.11
CA PHE A 136 21.96 16.60 11.13
C PHE A 136 23.00 15.66 10.47
N PRO A 137 23.96 16.19 9.71
CA PRO A 137 24.87 15.36 8.90
C PRO A 137 25.80 14.44 9.72
N ALA A 138 25.93 14.68 11.03
CA ALA A 138 26.72 13.84 11.93
C ALA A 138 25.93 12.62 12.49
N VAL A 139 24.62 12.49 12.17
CA VAL A 139 23.76 11.45 12.71
C VAL A 139 23.31 10.53 11.57
N ALA A 140 23.68 9.24 11.64
CA ALA A 140 23.34 8.25 10.62
C ALA A 140 21.84 7.87 10.63
N LYS A 141 21.14 8.05 11.75
CA LYS A 141 19.71 7.76 11.92
C LYS A 141 19.10 8.72 12.94
N VAL A 142 17.96 9.30 12.59
CA VAL A 142 17.16 10.14 13.49
C VAL A 142 15.79 9.50 13.68
N GLU A 143 15.43 9.19 14.93
CA GLU A 143 14.09 8.73 15.30
C GLU A 143 13.34 9.85 16.00
N THR A 144 12.08 10.08 15.63
CA THR A 144 11.26 11.12 16.25
C THR A 144 10.42 10.57 17.39
N PHE A 145 10.49 11.25 18.54
CA PHE A 145 9.62 11.02 19.68
C PHE A 145 8.50 12.07 19.76
N ALA A 146 7.40 11.72 20.42
CA ALA A 146 6.30 12.62 20.72
C ALA A 146 5.79 13.41 19.49
N LYS A 147 5.60 12.73 18.34
CA LYS A 147 5.15 13.32 17.06
C LYS A 147 6.09 14.44 16.56
N GLY A 148 7.40 14.32 16.79
CA GLY A 148 8.40 15.26 16.32
C GLY A 148 8.59 16.48 17.23
N ARG A 149 8.11 16.43 18.46
CA ARG A 149 8.33 17.50 19.46
C ARG A 149 9.65 17.37 20.19
N VAL A 150 10.24 16.19 20.17
CA VAL A 150 11.55 15.87 20.75
C VAL A 150 12.32 14.99 19.77
N GLU A 151 13.55 15.34 19.49
CA GLU A 151 14.49 14.61 18.61
C GLU A 151 15.64 14.03 19.44
#